data_45eaf66ea20bcad2d3f3d17dce64dd28
#
_entry.id   45eaf66ea20bcad2d3f3d17dce64dd28
#
_cell.length_a   1.000
_cell.length_b   1.000
_cell.length_c   1.000
_cell.angle_alpha   90.00
_cell.angle_beta   90.00
_cell.angle_gamma   90.00
#
_symmetry.space_group_name_H-M   'P 1'
#
loop_
_entity.id
_entity.type
_entity.pdbx_description
1 polymer ?
#
loop_
_entity_poly.entity_id
_entity_poly.type
_entity_poly.pdbx_seq_one_letter_code
_entity_poly.pdbx_strand_id
1 'polypeptide(L)'
;MRQFIAQKTFDKNGLLKLYDKDYKYLCQVLRVRQGDMLDVRLPNGELQKSTIAFIDSSARSVTLQICDVSSVGAGNVLSLEKTGEGGHINQSEKTITRGVSASEIQNENLQSENRVEYTLFQFIPKPQKLEQIVKQATECGVKNIYPIISEYTEKGSVLALEGSKKVRLEKIIKEARQQSGSPIDTKVFEPITLQKACELWEQKENALGIVLSERNEKSQSLGKILNQKEVKEICIAVGNEGGVSPKEIDLLTKKSLFCAVHFDVNILRCETAALYGIAAVQSFMQEKQ
;
A
#
# COMPACT_ATOMS: atom_id res chain seq x y z
N MET A 1 10.72 -1.24 5.72
CA MET A 1 11.51 0.00 5.57
C MET A 1 10.54 1.17 5.50
N ARG A 2 10.75 2.26 6.22
CA ARG A 2 9.81 3.41 6.18
C ARG A 2 10.19 4.31 5.02
N GLN A 3 9.22 4.74 4.22
CA GLN A 3 9.43 5.70 3.13
C GLN A 3 8.71 7.02 3.39
N PHE A 4 9.18 8.11 2.81
CA PHE A 4 8.48 9.38 2.75
C PHE A 4 7.84 9.55 1.37
N ILE A 5 6.54 9.87 1.30
CA ILE A 5 5.85 10.14 0.04
C ILE A 5 5.84 11.63 -0.21
N ALA A 6 6.67 12.07 -1.16
CA ALA A 6 6.80 13.46 -1.54
C ALA A 6 5.67 13.91 -2.49
N GLN A 7 5.28 15.18 -2.38
CA GLN A 7 4.35 15.81 -3.32
C GLN A 7 5.06 16.59 -4.44
N LYS A 8 6.38 16.74 -4.32
CA LYS A 8 7.25 17.43 -5.28
C LYS A 8 8.48 16.59 -5.57
N THR A 9 9.11 16.85 -6.70
CA THR A 9 10.40 16.26 -7.06
C THR A 9 11.55 17.07 -6.49
N PHE A 10 12.75 16.48 -6.48
CA PHE A 10 13.98 17.20 -6.19
C PHE A 10 14.24 18.27 -7.26
N ASP A 11 14.91 19.34 -6.86
CA ASP A 11 15.34 20.39 -7.77
C ASP A 11 16.58 19.98 -8.61
N LYS A 12 17.09 20.91 -9.46
CA LYS A 12 18.24 20.66 -10.33
C LYS A 12 19.54 20.36 -9.57
N ASN A 13 19.59 20.74 -8.30
CA ASN A 13 20.74 20.50 -7.41
C ASN A 13 20.56 19.23 -6.57
N GLY A 14 19.52 18.45 -6.82
CA GLY A 14 19.18 17.26 -6.06
C GLY A 14 18.68 17.55 -4.64
N LEU A 15 18.11 18.75 -4.41
CA LEU A 15 17.57 19.16 -3.12
C LEU A 15 16.05 19.15 -3.12
N LEU A 16 15.44 18.69 -2.01
CA LEU A 16 14.01 18.79 -1.77
C LEU A 16 13.78 19.42 -0.39
N LYS A 17 13.23 20.62 -0.38
CA LYS A 17 12.92 21.33 0.86
C LYS A 17 11.46 21.14 1.25
N LEU A 18 11.25 20.68 2.47
CA LEU A 18 9.96 20.28 3.05
C LEU A 18 9.62 21.18 4.24
N TYR A 19 8.33 21.49 4.41
CA TYR A 19 7.86 22.43 5.43
C TYR A 19 6.64 21.86 6.20
N ASP A 20 6.21 22.56 7.21
CA ASP A 20 4.95 22.38 7.94
C ASP A 20 4.61 20.95 8.34
N LYS A 21 3.64 20.34 7.64
CA LYS A 21 3.18 18.98 7.93
C LYS A 21 4.26 17.93 7.70
N ASP A 22 5.03 18.09 6.62
CA ASP A 22 6.10 17.16 6.27
C ASP A 22 7.29 17.30 7.23
N TYR A 23 7.64 18.52 7.64
CA TYR A 23 8.61 18.76 8.72
C TYR A 23 8.18 18.08 10.03
N LYS A 24 6.93 18.27 10.46
CA LYS A 24 6.40 17.60 11.67
C LYS A 24 6.48 16.10 11.56
N TYR A 25 6.09 15.55 10.41
CA TYR A 25 6.14 14.11 10.19
C TYR A 25 7.57 13.57 10.30
N LEU A 26 8.52 14.18 9.61
CA LEU A 26 9.92 13.75 9.62
C LEU A 26 10.57 13.92 11.00
N CYS A 27 10.42 15.10 11.62
CA CYS A 27 11.13 15.40 12.89
C CYS A 27 10.41 14.85 14.13
N GLN A 28 9.08 14.85 14.17
CA GLN A 28 8.34 14.46 15.37
C GLN A 28 7.87 13.00 15.34
N VAL A 29 7.47 12.48 14.17
CA VAL A 29 6.98 11.11 14.03
C VAL A 29 8.12 10.15 13.71
N LEU A 30 8.89 10.42 12.67
CA LEU A 30 10.03 9.59 12.27
C LEU A 30 11.28 9.89 13.10
N ARG A 31 11.37 11.06 13.69
CA ARG A 31 12.48 11.53 14.55
C ARG A 31 13.82 11.48 13.81
N VAL A 32 13.82 11.88 12.54
CA VAL A 32 15.03 11.92 11.72
C VAL A 32 16.02 12.95 12.25
N ARG A 33 17.31 12.68 12.04
CA ARG A 33 18.42 13.56 12.36
C ARG A 33 19.17 13.94 11.09
N GLN A 34 19.92 15.01 11.14
CA GLN A 34 20.81 15.37 10.04
C GLN A 34 21.82 14.24 9.80
N GLY A 35 21.98 13.85 8.54
CA GLY A 35 22.78 12.72 8.10
C GLY A 35 22.03 11.38 8.00
N ASP A 36 20.80 11.29 8.53
CA ASP A 36 20.00 10.06 8.39
C ASP A 36 19.63 9.83 6.92
N MET A 37 19.58 8.56 6.53
CA MET A 37 19.09 8.15 5.21
C MET A 37 17.59 7.99 5.22
N LEU A 38 16.96 8.39 4.11
CA LEU A 38 15.51 8.32 3.94
C LEU A 38 15.17 7.93 2.50
N ASP A 39 14.32 6.92 2.36
CA ASP A 39 13.73 6.56 1.07
C ASP A 39 12.58 7.52 0.77
N VAL A 40 12.63 8.19 -0.38
CA VAL A 40 11.63 9.17 -0.83
C VAL A 40 10.95 8.65 -2.07
N ARG A 41 9.64 8.44 -1.99
CA ARG A 41 8.82 8.11 -3.15
C ARG A 41 8.32 9.40 -3.80
N LEU A 42 8.70 9.59 -5.05
CA LEU A 42 8.36 10.75 -5.86
C LEU A 42 6.92 10.66 -6.41
N PRO A 43 6.35 11.77 -6.90
CA PRO A 43 5.02 11.78 -7.49
C PRO A 43 4.84 10.85 -8.70
N ASN A 44 5.91 10.58 -9.44
CA ASN A 44 5.94 9.63 -10.56
C ASN A 44 6.00 8.15 -10.12
N GLY A 45 6.01 7.89 -8.80
CA GLY A 45 6.10 6.54 -8.24
C GLY A 45 7.53 6.02 -8.03
N GLU A 46 8.54 6.72 -8.49
CA GLU A 46 9.95 6.36 -8.35
C GLU A 46 10.42 6.48 -6.90
N LEU A 47 11.26 5.54 -6.46
CA LEU A 47 11.86 5.55 -5.12
C LEU A 47 13.29 6.09 -5.20
N GLN A 48 13.50 7.26 -4.58
CA GLN A 48 14.79 7.93 -4.53
C GLN A 48 15.42 7.83 -3.14
N LYS A 49 16.65 7.37 -3.06
CA LYS A 49 17.44 7.43 -1.80
C LYS A 49 17.95 8.83 -1.57
N SER A 50 17.79 9.32 -0.36
CA SER A 50 18.22 10.66 0.04
C SER A 50 18.79 10.66 1.46
N THR A 51 19.51 11.72 1.80
CA THR A 51 19.97 12.02 3.15
C THR A 51 19.27 13.27 3.67
N ILE A 52 19.13 13.38 4.98
CA ILE A 52 18.68 14.61 5.65
C ILE A 52 19.88 15.57 5.66
N ALA A 53 19.93 16.48 4.68
CA ALA A 53 21.02 17.43 4.56
C ALA A 53 21.01 18.50 5.64
N PHE A 54 19.82 19.03 5.97
CA PHE A 54 19.68 20.10 6.94
C PHE A 54 18.31 20.12 7.59
N ILE A 55 18.26 20.43 8.90
CA ILE A 55 17.02 20.63 9.68
C ILE A 55 17.05 22.05 10.26
N ASP A 56 16.07 22.87 9.87
CA ASP A 56 15.87 24.21 10.42
C ASP A 56 14.63 24.22 11.33
N SER A 57 14.87 24.24 12.63
CA SER A 57 13.80 24.25 13.63
C SER A 57 13.06 25.60 13.68
N SER A 58 13.75 26.70 13.34
CA SER A 58 13.17 28.05 13.34
C SER A 58 12.22 28.23 12.17
N ALA A 59 12.66 27.84 10.98
CA ALA A 59 11.86 27.88 9.76
C ALA A 59 10.91 26.68 9.60
N ARG A 60 10.96 25.69 10.54
CA ARG A 60 10.24 24.43 10.47
C ARG A 60 10.39 23.74 9.12
N SER A 61 11.64 23.62 8.66
CA SER A 61 11.93 22.97 7.38
C SER A 61 12.99 21.89 7.50
N VAL A 62 12.88 20.91 6.59
CA VAL A 62 13.87 19.84 6.38
C VAL A 62 14.29 19.87 4.93
N THR A 63 15.59 19.85 4.69
CA THR A 63 16.15 19.74 3.34
C THR A 63 16.72 18.35 3.15
N LEU A 64 16.24 17.64 2.13
CA LEU A 64 16.73 16.36 1.69
C LEU A 64 17.68 16.55 0.51
N GLN A 65 18.72 15.73 0.44
CA GLN A 65 19.68 15.66 -0.67
C GLN A 65 19.65 14.28 -1.27
N ILE A 66 19.58 14.16 -2.59
CA ILE A 66 19.72 12.89 -3.32
C ILE A 66 21.07 12.27 -2.99
N CYS A 67 21.07 10.96 -2.72
CA CYS A 67 22.29 10.16 -2.70
C CYS A 67 22.58 9.73 -4.14
N ASP A 68 23.65 10.24 -4.75
CA ASP A 68 24.11 9.76 -6.05
C ASP A 68 24.59 8.31 -5.92
N VAL A 69 23.99 7.43 -6.72
CA VAL A 69 24.38 6.00 -6.77
C VAL A 69 25.81 5.81 -7.28
N SER A 70 26.37 6.83 -7.96
CA SER A 70 27.73 6.83 -8.49
C SER A 70 28.83 7.09 -7.44
N SER A 71 28.50 7.56 -6.24
CA SER A 71 29.49 7.89 -5.19
C SER A 71 29.70 6.79 -4.13
N VAL A 72 29.00 5.67 -4.20
CA VAL A 72 29.12 4.57 -3.23
C VAL A 72 30.34 3.65 -3.52
N GLY A 73 31.06 3.91 -4.61
CA GLY A 73 32.22 3.11 -5.05
C GLY A 73 33.62 3.71 -4.83
N ALA A 74 33.76 4.96 -4.36
CA ALA A 74 35.06 5.57 -4.12
C ALA A 74 35.05 6.34 -2.81
N GLY A 75 35.70 5.78 -1.80
CA GLY A 75 35.97 6.49 -0.56
C GLY A 75 36.79 7.73 -0.80
N ASN A 76 36.20 8.89 -0.67
CA ASN A 76 36.89 10.13 -0.39
C ASN A 76 36.11 10.92 0.65
N VAL A 77 36.49 10.68 1.89
CA VAL A 77 36.16 11.55 3.02
C VAL A 77 36.99 12.81 2.81
N LEU A 78 36.35 13.91 2.45
CA LEU A 78 36.94 15.24 2.61
C LEU A 78 37.10 15.51 4.11
N SER A 79 38.31 15.28 4.58
CA SER A 79 38.79 15.66 5.92
C SER A 79 38.78 17.17 6.05
N LEU A 80 37.82 17.70 6.79
CA LEU A 80 37.97 19.02 7.40
C LEU A 80 38.89 18.83 8.62
N GLU A 81 40.15 19.28 8.47
CA GLU A 81 41.09 19.37 9.56
C GLU A 81 40.52 20.28 10.67
N LYS A 82 40.25 19.69 11.82
CA LYS A 82 40.23 20.40 13.10
C LYS A 82 41.39 19.91 13.92
N THR A 83 42.37 20.80 14.05
CA THR A 83 43.38 20.73 15.08
C THR A 83 42.77 20.79 16.47
N GLY A 84 43.13 19.84 17.36
CA GLY A 84 42.77 19.91 18.78
C GLY A 84 42.72 18.54 19.46
N GLU A 85 43.76 18.20 20.08
CA GLU A 85 44.15 17.28 21.15
C GLU A 85 43.11 16.34 21.82
N GLY A 86 43.44 15.06 21.88
CA GLY A 86 43.32 14.21 23.07
C GLY A 86 41.96 13.49 23.29
N GLY A 87 41.95 12.16 23.10
CA GLY A 87 40.87 11.34 23.67
C GLY A 87 40.74 9.94 23.02
N HIS A 88 40.92 8.92 23.82
CA HIS A 88 40.89 7.49 23.55
C HIS A 88 39.69 7.05 22.65
N ILE A 89 40.01 6.27 21.61
CA ILE A 89 39.02 5.62 20.73
C ILE A 89 38.82 4.19 21.23
N ASN A 90 37.61 3.90 21.70
CA ASN A 90 37.12 2.54 21.85
C ASN A 90 36.52 2.07 20.52
N GLN A 91 37.04 0.95 20.05
CA GLN A 91 36.54 0.20 18.89
C GLN A 91 35.15 -0.38 19.24
N SER A 92 34.11 -0.04 18.48
CA SER A 92 32.86 -0.80 18.46
C SER A 92 32.17 -0.69 17.11
N GLU A 93 32.01 -1.87 16.54
CA GLU A 93 31.02 -2.33 15.57
C GLU A 93 30.89 -1.62 14.21
N LYS A 94 31.49 -2.26 13.20
CA LYS A 94 31.16 -2.09 11.78
C LYS A 94 29.78 -2.67 11.50
N THR A 95 28.76 -1.82 11.43
CA THR A 95 27.48 -2.18 10.79
C THR A 95 27.68 -2.20 9.27
N ILE A 96 27.72 -3.39 8.69
CA ILE A 96 27.77 -3.58 7.23
C ILE A 96 26.38 -3.26 6.67
N THR A 97 26.19 -2.08 6.14
CA THR A 97 25.03 -1.74 5.30
C THR A 97 25.25 -2.31 3.91
N ARG A 98 24.50 -3.36 3.55
CA ARG A 98 24.44 -3.88 2.18
C ARG A 98 23.88 -2.77 1.26
N GLY A 99 24.71 -2.22 0.41
CA GLY A 99 24.27 -1.35 -0.70
C GLY A 99 23.53 -2.19 -1.73
N VAL A 100 22.31 -1.77 -2.10
CA VAL A 100 21.53 -2.36 -3.19
C VAL A 100 22.18 -1.94 -4.50
N SER A 101 22.52 -2.89 -5.37
CA SER A 101 23.20 -2.63 -6.65
C SER A 101 22.22 -2.10 -7.70
N ALA A 102 22.74 -1.43 -8.74
CA ALA A 102 21.92 -0.95 -9.88
C ALA A 102 21.15 -2.09 -10.57
N SER A 103 21.65 -3.33 -10.50
CA SER A 103 20.96 -4.54 -10.99
C SER A 103 19.74 -4.91 -10.14
N GLU A 104 19.74 -4.61 -8.84
CA GLU A 104 18.57 -4.84 -7.96
C GLU A 104 17.46 -3.81 -8.22
N ILE A 105 17.80 -2.56 -8.56
CA ILE A 105 16.85 -1.52 -8.97
C ILE A 105 16.23 -1.83 -10.33
N GLN A 106 17.00 -2.37 -11.28
CA GLN A 106 16.49 -2.83 -12.57
C GLN A 106 15.59 -4.07 -12.42
N ASN A 107 15.91 -4.99 -11.51
CA ASN A 107 15.08 -6.13 -11.19
C ASN A 107 13.74 -5.73 -10.51
N GLU A 108 13.73 -4.71 -9.66
CA GLU A 108 12.48 -4.19 -9.08
C GLU A 108 11.57 -3.57 -10.15
N ASN A 109 12.12 -2.90 -11.15
CA ASN A 109 11.35 -2.34 -12.26
C ASN A 109 10.84 -3.43 -13.23
N LEU A 110 11.61 -4.47 -13.51
CA LEU A 110 11.18 -5.62 -14.33
C LEU A 110 10.14 -6.50 -13.62
N GLN A 111 10.22 -6.61 -12.29
CA GLN A 111 9.20 -7.31 -11.48
C GLN A 111 7.87 -6.54 -11.39
N SER A 112 7.85 -5.23 -11.68
CA SER A 112 6.62 -4.44 -11.68
C SER A 112 5.70 -4.74 -12.87
N GLU A 113 6.24 -5.16 -14.01
CA GLU A 113 5.45 -5.43 -15.24
C GLU A 113 4.67 -6.74 -15.19
N ASN A 114 5.10 -7.72 -14.38
CA ASN A 114 4.44 -9.02 -14.24
C ASN A 114 3.66 -9.21 -12.94
N ARG A 115 3.50 -8.16 -12.14
CA ARG A 115 2.82 -8.27 -10.85
C ARG A 115 1.31 -8.26 -11.01
N VAL A 116 0.63 -9.25 -10.40
CA VAL A 116 -0.83 -9.28 -10.31
C VAL A 116 -1.33 -8.06 -9.55
N GLU A 117 -2.30 -7.35 -10.11
CA GLU A 117 -2.97 -6.22 -9.46
C GLU A 117 -4.15 -6.73 -8.60
N TYR A 118 -4.28 -6.17 -7.41
CA TYR A 118 -5.35 -6.53 -6.49
C TYR A 118 -6.37 -5.41 -6.36
N THR A 119 -7.63 -5.76 -6.54
CA THR A 119 -8.80 -4.90 -6.35
C THR A 119 -9.66 -5.45 -5.21
N LEU A 120 -10.17 -4.60 -4.34
CA LEU A 120 -11.07 -4.96 -3.25
C LEU A 120 -12.46 -4.36 -3.51
N PHE A 121 -13.48 -5.20 -3.63
CA PHE A 121 -14.88 -4.83 -3.54
C PHE A 121 -15.32 -4.99 -2.08
N GLN A 122 -15.28 -3.90 -1.34
CA GLN A 122 -15.66 -3.92 0.07
C GLN A 122 -17.11 -3.46 0.22
N PHE A 123 -17.99 -4.37 0.60
CA PHE A 123 -19.36 -3.99 0.96
C PHE A 123 -19.31 -3.08 2.17
N ILE A 124 -19.94 -1.89 2.05
CA ILE A 124 -19.74 -0.78 2.98
C ILE A 124 -20.11 -1.22 4.40
N PRO A 125 -19.15 -1.31 5.32
CA PRO A 125 -19.37 -1.57 6.73
C PRO A 125 -19.57 -0.25 7.49
N LYS A 126 -19.63 -0.33 8.81
CA LYS A 126 -19.55 0.87 9.66
C LYS A 126 -18.26 1.65 9.40
N PRO A 127 -18.29 3.01 9.45
CA PRO A 127 -17.18 3.86 9.00
C PRO A 127 -15.82 3.54 9.63
N GLN A 128 -15.79 3.23 10.92
CA GLN A 128 -14.54 2.91 11.63
C GLN A 128 -13.88 1.63 11.12
N LYS A 129 -14.68 0.64 10.73
CA LYS A 129 -14.19 -0.61 10.17
C LYS A 129 -13.65 -0.41 8.75
N LEU A 130 -14.31 0.44 7.96
CA LEU A 130 -13.82 0.77 6.62
C LEU A 130 -12.45 1.44 6.67
N GLU A 131 -12.22 2.35 7.63
CA GLU A 131 -10.90 2.96 7.83
C GLU A 131 -9.81 1.91 8.11
N GLN A 132 -10.12 0.94 8.97
CA GLN A 132 -9.21 -0.17 9.27
C GLN A 132 -8.95 -1.05 8.03
N ILE A 133 -10.00 -1.41 7.27
CA ILE A 133 -9.89 -2.19 6.05
C ILE A 133 -9.01 -1.47 5.02
N VAL A 134 -9.28 -0.17 4.77
CA VAL A 134 -8.50 0.63 3.83
C VAL A 134 -7.02 0.68 4.23
N LYS A 135 -6.73 0.87 5.52
CA LYS A 135 -5.36 0.82 6.03
C LYS A 135 -4.69 -0.52 5.72
N GLN A 136 -5.31 -1.63 6.14
CA GLN A 136 -4.76 -2.98 5.97
C GLN A 136 -4.61 -3.37 4.49
N ALA A 137 -5.62 -3.08 3.66
CA ALA A 137 -5.57 -3.32 2.22
C ALA A 137 -4.44 -2.54 1.54
N THR A 138 -4.20 -1.29 1.97
CA THR A 138 -3.08 -0.48 1.49
C THR A 138 -1.73 -1.08 1.89
N GLU A 139 -1.58 -1.54 3.12
CA GLU A 139 -0.37 -2.22 3.61
C GLU A 139 -0.09 -3.50 2.82
N CYS A 140 -1.13 -4.22 2.43
CA CYS A 140 -1.05 -5.41 1.57
C CYS A 140 -0.88 -5.10 0.07
N GLY A 141 -0.83 -3.82 -0.33
CA GLY A 141 -0.60 -3.44 -1.73
C GLY A 141 -1.83 -3.62 -2.64
N VAL A 142 -3.03 -3.55 -2.11
CA VAL A 142 -4.25 -3.46 -2.92
C VAL A 142 -4.26 -2.14 -3.68
N LYS A 143 -4.47 -2.18 -5.00
CA LYS A 143 -4.43 -1.00 -5.86
C LYS A 143 -5.75 -0.22 -5.82
N ASN A 144 -6.87 -0.90 -5.96
CA ASN A 144 -8.18 -0.28 -6.08
C ASN A 144 -9.12 -0.80 -4.99
N ILE A 145 -9.79 0.10 -4.29
CA ILE A 145 -10.80 -0.22 -3.28
C ILE A 145 -12.11 0.44 -3.71
N TYR A 146 -13.13 -0.36 -3.98
CA TYR A 146 -14.48 0.09 -4.30
C TYR A 146 -15.40 -0.18 -3.13
N PRO A 147 -15.91 0.86 -2.45
CA PRO A 147 -16.98 0.72 -1.49
C PRO A 147 -18.28 0.33 -2.21
N ILE A 148 -18.83 -0.84 -1.88
CA ILE A 148 -20.02 -1.39 -2.56
C ILE A 148 -21.26 -1.17 -1.70
N ILE A 149 -22.27 -0.53 -2.24
CA ILE A 149 -23.59 -0.41 -1.62
C ILE A 149 -24.29 -1.76 -1.77
N SER A 150 -24.53 -2.42 -0.65
CA SER A 150 -25.14 -3.75 -0.55
C SER A 150 -26.53 -3.71 0.07
N GLU A 151 -27.22 -4.86 0.05
CA GLU A 151 -28.53 -5.03 0.69
C GLU A 151 -28.50 -4.70 2.20
N TYR A 152 -27.37 -5.00 2.86
CA TYR A 152 -27.17 -4.78 4.31
C TYR A 152 -26.41 -3.48 4.65
N THR A 153 -26.19 -2.62 3.67
CA THR A 153 -25.51 -1.35 3.91
C THR A 153 -26.42 -0.35 4.61
N GLU A 154 -26.00 0.16 5.76
CA GLU A 154 -26.70 1.23 6.45
C GLU A 154 -26.58 2.56 5.67
N LYS A 155 -27.69 3.28 5.45
CA LYS A 155 -27.70 4.57 4.74
C LYS A 155 -26.71 5.59 5.34
N GLY A 156 -26.61 5.63 6.67
CA GLY A 156 -25.67 6.49 7.38
C GLY A 156 -24.20 6.19 7.07
N SER A 157 -23.87 4.93 6.78
CA SER A 157 -22.50 4.54 6.39
C SER A 157 -22.13 5.04 5.00
N VAL A 158 -23.08 5.10 4.06
CA VAL A 158 -22.84 5.65 2.71
C VAL A 158 -22.60 7.16 2.80
N LEU A 159 -23.51 7.90 3.46
CA LEU A 159 -23.36 9.34 3.66
C LEU A 159 -22.08 9.72 4.39
N ALA A 160 -21.62 8.82 5.25
CA ALA A 160 -20.35 9.02 5.97
C ALA A 160 -19.12 8.95 5.06
N LEU A 161 -19.20 8.51 3.82
CA LEU A 161 -18.06 8.47 2.87
C LEU A 161 -17.92 9.75 2.05
N GLU A 162 -18.85 10.68 2.18
CA GLU A 162 -18.84 11.96 1.50
C GLU A 162 -17.99 13.01 2.27
N GLY A 163 -17.48 14.00 1.54
CA GLY A 163 -16.84 15.18 2.11
C GLY A 163 -15.54 14.92 2.91
N SER A 164 -15.54 15.31 4.18
CA SER A 164 -14.33 15.27 5.03
C SER A 164 -13.77 13.86 5.27
N LYS A 165 -14.59 12.83 5.15
CA LYS A 165 -14.14 11.44 5.31
C LYS A 165 -13.34 10.92 4.14
N LYS A 166 -13.60 11.36 2.92
CA LYS A 166 -12.75 11.05 1.78
C LYS A 166 -11.31 11.52 2.02
N VAL A 167 -11.15 12.78 2.46
CA VAL A 167 -9.84 13.34 2.83
C VAL A 167 -9.17 12.53 3.94
N ARG A 168 -9.95 12.00 4.89
CA ARG A 168 -9.43 11.13 5.95
C ARG A 168 -8.94 9.78 5.41
N LEU A 169 -9.67 9.16 4.49
CA LEU A 169 -9.21 7.90 3.87
C LEU A 169 -7.93 8.10 3.05
N GLU A 170 -7.82 9.19 2.30
CA GLU A 170 -6.58 9.55 1.57
C GLU A 170 -5.38 9.72 2.52
N LYS A 171 -5.61 10.32 3.69
CA LYS A 171 -4.58 10.44 4.72
C LYS A 171 -4.18 9.07 5.28
N ILE A 172 -5.14 8.19 5.57
CA ILE A 172 -4.89 6.81 6.04
C ILE A 172 -4.06 6.04 5.00
N ILE A 173 -4.41 6.14 3.72
CA ILE A 173 -3.64 5.51 2.63
C ILE A 173 -2.20 6.03 2.61
N LYS A 174 -2.01 7.36 2.65
CA LYS A 174 -0.67 7.95 2.66
C LYS A 174 0.15 7.43 3.85
N GLU A 175 -0.42 7.42 5.05
CA GLU A 175 0.25 6.95 6.27
C GLU A 175 0.57 5.44 6.19
N ALA A 176 -0.36 4.62 5.72
CA ALA A 176 -0.17 3.18 5.55
C ALA A 176 0.94 2.87 4.54
N ARG A 177 0.95 3.54 3.38
CA ARG A 177 2.02 3.41 2.37
C ARG A 177 3.39 3.83 2.91
N GLN A 178 3.44 4.93 3.65
CA GLN A 178 4.70 5.40 4.25
C GLN A 178 5.25 4.41 5.27
N GLN A 179 4.37 3.80 6.05
CA GLN A 179 4.76 2.85 7.09
C GLN A 179 5.15 1.48 6.52
N SER A 180 4.37 0.95 5.55
CA SER A 180 4.61 -0.38 4.96
C SER A 180 5.70 -0.38 3.89
N GLY A 181 6.02 0.78 3.31
CA GLY A 181 6.90 0.87 2.14
C GLY A 181 6.19 0.47 0.83
N SER A 182 4.87 0.30 0.81
CA SER A 182 4.12 -0.11 -0.37
C SER A 182 4.38 0.81 -1.56
N PRO A 183 4.84 0.29 -2.72
CA PRO A 183 5.00 1.07 -3.94
C PRO A 183 3.65 1.37 -4.61
N ILE A 184 2.60 0.62 -4.26
CA ILE A 184 1.31 0.70 -4.91
C ILE A 184 0.59 1.99 -4.52
N ASP A 185 0.08 2.71 -5.52
CA ASP A 185 -0.76 3.89 -5.33
C ASP A 185 -2.22 3.46 -5.12
N THR A 186 -2.53 3.05 -3.88
CA THR A 186 -3.88 2.61 -3.50
C THR A 186 -4.87 3.75 -3.67
N LYS A 187 -5.99 3.45 -4.33
CA LYS A 187 -7.10 4.39 -4.54
C LYS A 187 -8.39 3.85 -3.93
N VAL A 188 -9.11 4.70 -3.20
CA VAL A 188 -10.49 4.44 -2.78
C VAL A 188 -11.42 5.25 -3.69
N PHE A 189 -12.34 4.55 -4.33
CA PHE A 189 -13.32 5.13 -5.23
C PHE A 189 -14.58 5.57 -4.49
N GLU A 190 -15.43 6.33 -5.18
CA GLU A 190 -16.76 6.67 -4.67
C GLU A 190 -17.62 5.41 -4.52
N PRO A 191 -18.56 5.39 -3.56
CA PRO A 191 -19.50 4.28 -3.39
C PRO A 191 -20.27 4.00 -4.67
N ILE A 192 -20.34 2.72 -5.06
CA ILE A 192 -21.10 2.26 -6.22
C ILE A 192 -22.03 1.11 -5.83
N THR A 193 -23.09 0.92 -6.62
CA THR A 193 -23.97 -0.25 -6.46
C THR A 193 -23.25 -1.53 -6.90
N LEU A 194 -23.64 -2.67 -6.34
CA LEU A 194 -23.09 -3.97 -6.74
C LEU A 194 -23.28 -4.23 -8.24
N GLN A 195 -24.43 -3.86 -8.80
CA GLN A 195 -24.69 -3.99 -10.24
C GLN A 195 -23.64 -3.26 -11.07
N LYS A 196 -23.35 -2.00 -10.75
CA LYS A 196 -22.33 -1.19 -11.45
C LYS A 196 -20.91 -1.76 -11.25
N ALA A 197 -20.61 -2.30 -10.09
CA ALA A 197 -19.32 -2.95 -9.82
C ALA A 197 -19.16 -4.20 -10.71
N CYS A 198 -20.20 -5.01 -10.86
CA CYS A 198 -20.22 -6.15 -11.78
C CYS A 198 -19.96 -5.72 -13.23
N GLU A 199 -20.67 -4.71 -13.71
CA GLU A 199 -20.51 -4.18 -15.08
C GLU A 199 -19.08 -3.68 -15.34
N LEU A 200 -18.46 -3.01 -14.36
CA LEU A 200 -17.06 -2.58 -14.46
C LEU A 200 -16.08 -3.76 -14.50
N TRP A 201 -16.40 -4.84 -13.78
CA TRP A 201 -15.53 -6.00 -13.71
C TRP A 201 -15.63 -6.88 -14.95
N GLU A 202 -16.81 -7.03 -15.53
CA GLU A 202 -17.06 -7.80 -16.76
C GLU A 202 -16.26 -7.28 -17.97
N GLN A 203 -15.88 -6.01 -17.97
CA GLN A 203 -15.11 -5.37 -19.05
C GLN A 203 -13.60 -5.63 -18.95
N LYS A 204 -13.13 -6.28 -17.88
CA LYS A 204 -11.70 -6.51 -17.67
C LYS A 204 -11.23 -7.81 -18.29
N GLU A 205 -10.14 -7.72 -19.05
CA GLU A 205 -9.46 -8.88 -19.63
C GLU A 205 -8.48 -9.49 -18.61
N ASN A 206 -8.29 -10.80 -18.65
CA ASN A 206 -7.38 -11.54 -17.79
C ASN A 206 -7.60 -11.24 -16.29
N ALA A 207 -8.85 -11.01 -15.89
CA ALA A 207 -9.26 -10.72 -14.55
C ALA A 207 -10.01 -11.90 -13.90
N LEU A 208 -9.87 -12.03 -12.60
CA LEU A 208 -10.53 -13.05 -11.79
C LEU A 208 -11.24 -12.41 -10.60
N GLY A 209 -12.52 -12.67 -10.43
CA GLY A 209 -13.29 -12.27 -9.27
C GLY A 209 -13.41 -13.40 -8.24
N ILE A 210 -13.24 -13.09 -6.98
CA ILE A 210 -13.43 -14.01 -5.84
C ILE A 210 -14.38 -13.33 -4.86
N VAL A 211 -15.46 -14.00 -4.49
CA VAL A 211 -16.33 -13.54 -3.40
C VAL A 211 -16.16 -14.43 -2.19
N LEU A 212 -15.85 -13.84 -1.04
CA LEU A 212 -15.77 -14.58 0.22
C LEU A 212 -17.17 -14.87 0.75
N SER A 213 -17.48 -16.16 0.96
CA SER A 213 -18.76 -16.61 1.43
C SER A 213 -18.63 -17.37 2.75
N GLU A 214 -19.50 -17.05 3.71
CA GLU A 214 -19.64 -17.83 4.96
C GLU A 214 -20.24 -19.22 4.71
N ARG A 215 -20.90 -19.42 3.55
CA ARG A 215 -21.58 -20.64 3.19
C ARG A 215 -20.74 -21.45 2.22
N ASN A 216 -20.60 -22.74 2.48
CA ASN A 216 -19.86 -23.66 1.62
C ASN A 216 -20.66 -24.09 0.35
N GLU A 217 -21.97 -23.80 0.30
CA GLU A 217 -22.81 -24.10 -0.85
C GLU A 217 -22.30 -23.36 -2.10
N LYS A 218 -21.94 -24.08 -3.15
CA LYS A 218 -21.40 -23.56 -4.42
C LYS A 218 -19.99 -22.97 -4.34
N SER A 219 -19.27 -23.10 -3.23
CA SER A 219 -17.90 -22.63 -3.13
C SER A 219 -16.91 -23.57 -3.80
N GLN A 220 -15.81 -23.00 -4.27
CA GLN A 220 -14.68 -23.72 -4.84
C GLN A 220 -13.44 -23.51 -3.97
N SER A 221 -12.50 -24.45 -4.02
CA SER A 221 -11.22 -24.22 -3.34
C SER A 221 -10.42 -23.13 -4.04
N LEU A 222 -9.78 -22.27 -3.27
CA LEU A 222 -8.97 -21.15 -3.78
C LEU A 222 -7.91 -21.64 -4.77
N GLY A 223 -7.23 -22.74 -4.45
CA GLY A 223 -6.21 -23.33 -5.31
C GLY A 223 -6.74 -23.76 -6.68
N LYS A 224 -7.94 -24.35 -6.73
CA LYS A 224 -8.56 -24.76 -7.98
C LYS A 224 -8.86 -23.54 -8.87
N ILE A 225 -9.35 -22.46 -8.27
CA ILE A 225 -9.71 -21.21 -8.98
C ILE A 225 -8.44 -20.54 -9.55
N LEU A 226 -7.44 -20.35 -8.70
CA LEU A 226 -6.22 -19.62 -9.07
C LEU A 226 -5.31 -20.40 -10.02
N ASN A 227 -5.45 -21.76 -10.10
CA ASN A 227 -4.65 -22.57 -11.02
C ASN A 227 -5.19 -22.62 -12.46
N GLN A 228 -6.41 -22.16 -12.71
CA GLN A 228 -7.06 -22.36 -14.01
C GLN A 228 -6.64 -21.35 -15.10
N LYS A 229 -6.13 -20.19 -14.74
CA LYS A 229 -5.84 -19.10 -15.69
C LYS A 229 -4.60 -18.31 -15.28
N GLU A 230 -3.91 -17.79 -16.28
CA GLU A 230 -2.98 -16.68 -16.10
C GLU A 230 -3.81 -15.41 -15.88
N VAL A 231 -3.74 -14.83 -14.68
CA VAL A 231 -4.50 -13.64 -14.29
C VAL A 231 -3.57 -12.47 -14.04
N LYS A 232 -3.96 -11.31 -14.57
CA LYS A 232 -3.25 -10.04 -14.35
C LYS A 232 -3.91 -9.19 -13.25
N GLU A 233 -5.19 -9.38 -13.02
CA GLU A 233 -5.94 -8.65 -11.98
C GLU A 233 -6.86 -9.59 -11.21
N ILE A 234 -6.86 -9.48 -9.88
CA ILE A 234 -7.74 -10.25 -9.00
C ILE A 234 -8.57 -9.29 -8.16
N CYS A 235 -9.90 -9.44 -8.23
CA CYS A 235 -10.84 -8.76 -7.35
C CYS A 235 -11.27 -9.68 -6.22
N ILE A 236 -11.25 -9.17 -4.99
CA ILE A 236 -11.74 -9.87 -3.82
C ILE A 236 -12.97 -9.09 -3.32
N ALA A 237 -14.14 -9.72 -3.35
CA ALA A 237 -15.38 -9.16 -2.83
C ALA A 237 -15.63 -9.66 -1.41
N VAL A 238 -15.83 -8.74 -0.47
CA VAL A 238 -15.98 -9.03 0.96
C VAL A 238 -17.21 -8.33 1.51
N GLY A 239 -18.06 -9.09 2.20
CA GLY A 239 -19.27 -8.59 2.84
C GLY A 239 -19.01 -7.58 3.96
N ASN A 240 -20.05 -6.84 4.34
CA ASN A 240 -20.07 -6.04 5.55
C ASN A 240 -20.43 -6.89 6.79
N GLU A 241 -20.91 -6.29 7.87
CA GLU A 241 -21.31 -7.01 9.10
C GLU A 241 -22.47 -7.99 8.89
N GLY A 242 -23.30 -7.77 7.86
CA GLY A 242 -24.38 -8.67 7.47
C GLY A 242 -23.95 -9.74 6.47
N GLY A 243 -22.68 -9.76 6.08
CA GLY A 243 -22.14 -10.68 5.08
C GLY A 243 -22.53 -10.30 3.65
N VAL A 244 -22.61 -11.28 2.77
CA VAL A 244 -23.07 -11.17 1.38
C VAL A 244 -24.39 -11.92 1.25
N SER A 245 -25.45 -11.27 0.79
CA SER A 245 -26.75 -11.93 0.65
C SER A 245 -26.73 -12.99 -0.47
N PRO A 246 -27.63 -13.99 -0.42
CA PRO A 246 -27.70 -14.99 -1.49
C PRO A 246 -27.95 -14.41 -2.88
N LYS A 247 -28.72 -13.33 -2.96
CA LYS A 247 -28.99 -12.61 -4.22
C LYS A 247 -27.72 -11.91 -4.77
N GLU A 248 -26.92 -11.35 -3.87
CA GLU A 248 -25.63 -10.70 -4.21
C GLU A 248 -24.60 -11.73 -4.65
N ILE A 249 -24.51 -12.88 -3.97
CA ILE A 249 -23.68 -14.01 -4.41
C ILE A 249 -24.11 -14.49 -5.80
N ASP A 250 -25.41 -14.65 -6.03
CA ASP A 250 -25.93 -15.05 -7.33
C ASP A 250 -25.65 -14.01 -8.42
N LEU A 251 -25.71 -12.72 -8.10
CA LEU A 251 -25.36 -11.65 -9.04
C LEU A 251 -23.86 -11.71 -9.42
N LEU A 252 -22.99 -11.82 -8.45
CA LEU A 252 -21.53 -11.91 -8.64
C LEU A 252 -21.15 -13.16 -9.43
N THR A 253 -21.69 -14.32 -9.07
CA THR A 253 -21.26 -15.60 -9.66
C THR A 253 -21.87 -15.91 -11.02
N LYS A 254 -23.10 -15.41 -11.30
CA LYS A 254 -23.78 -15.68 -12.57
C LYS A 254 -23.46 -14.68 -13.68
N LYS A 255 -23.25 -13.40 -13.31
CA LYS A 255 -23.04 -12.33 -14.30
C LYS A 255 -21.60 -11.89 -14.45
N SER A 256 -20.78 -11.88 -13.38
CA SER A 256 -19.51 -11.16 -13.35
C SER A 256 -18.28 -12.04 -13.21
N LEU A 257 -18.35 -13.32 -13.51
CA LEU A 257 -17.20 -14.24 -13.45
C LEU A 257 -16.53 -14.35 -12.08
N PHE A 258 -17.26 -14.03 -10.99
CA PHE A 258 -16.78 -14.26 -9.64
C PHE A 258 -16.94 -15.74 -9.23
N CYS A 259 -15.95 -16.27 -8.56
CA CYS A 259 -16.01 -17.57 -7.93
C CYS A 259 -16.25 -17.40 -6.43
N ALA A 260 -17.23 -18.10 -5.87
CA ALA A 260 -17.42 -18.12 -4.43
C ALA A 260 -16.35 -19.01 -3.78
N VAL A 261 -15.72 -18.47 -2.73
CA VAL A 261 -14.73 -19.16 -1.91
C VAL A 261 -15.21 -19.18 -0.47
N HIS A 262 -15.17 -20.35 0.14
CA HIS A 262 -15.38 -20.55 1.56
C HIS A 262 -14.06 -21.02 2.18
N PHE A 263 -13.70 -20.40 3.30
CA PHE A 263 -12.59 -20.85 4.13
C PHE A 263 -13.17 -21.62 5.33
N ASP A 264 -12.64 -22.79 5.60
CA ASP A 264 -13.02 -23.61 6.76
C ASP A 264 -12.40 -23.03 8.04
N VAL A 265 -12.89 -21.87 8.43
CA VAL A 265 -12.50 -21.12 9.62
C VAL A 265 -13.72 -20.57 10.33
N ASN A 266 -13.55 -20.06 11.54
CA ASN A 266 -14.63 -19.38 12.25
C ASN A 266 -15.18 -18.19 11.43
N ILE A 267 -16.42 -17.77 11.71
CA ILE A 267 -17.00 -16.58 11.09
C ILE A 267 -16.12 -15.38 11.44
N LEU A 268 -15.52 -14.80 10.41
CA LEU A 268 -14.64 -13.64 10.52
C LEU A 268 -15.45 -12.36 10.49
N ARG A 269 -15.06 -11.35 11.27
CA ARG A 269 -15.57 -10.00 11.11
C ARG A 269 -15.13 -9.43 9.76
N CYS A 270 -15.91 -8.50 9.19
CA CYS A 270 -15.64 -7.98 7.84
C CYS A 270 -14.22 -7.42 7.68
N GLU A 271 -13.68 -6.73 8.70
CA GLU A 271 -12.31 -6.23 8.71
C GLU A 271 -11.25 -7.35 8.75
N THR A 272 -11.55 -8.45 9.41
CA THR A 272 -10.69 -9.63 9.44
C THR A 272 -10.82 -10.43 8.15
N ALA A 273 -12.03 -10.60 7.63
CA ALA A 273 -12.29 -11.32 6.39
C ALA A 273 -11.59 -10.67 5.19
N ALA A 274 -11.61 -9.33 5.12
CA ALA A 274 -10.91 -8.57 4.08
C ALA A 274 -9.40 -8.86 4.11
N LEU A 275 -8.76 -8.71 5.26
CA LEU A 275 -7.32 -8.97 5.42
C LEU A 275 -6.98 -10.43 5.13
N TYR A 276 -7.77 -11.37 5.69
CA TYR A 276 -7.55 -12.81 5.53
C TYR A 276 -7.66 -13.22 4.06
N GLY A 277 -8.71 -12.76 3.36
CA GLY A 277 -8.92 -13.06 1.95
C GLY A 277 -7.81 -12.51 1.05
N ILE A 278 -7.39 -11.27 1.29
CA ILE A 278 -6.26 -10.65 0.55
C ILE A 278 -5.00 -11.49 0.78
N ALA A 279 -4.66 -11.78 2.04
CA ALA A 279 -3.44 -12.52 2.37
C ALA A 279 -3.44 -13.95 1.79
N ALA A 280 -4.57 -14.66 1.87
CA ALA A 280 -4.69 -16.00 1.32
C ALA A 280 -4.49 -16.04 -0.20
N VAL A 281 -5.10 -15.10 -0.93
CA VAL A 281 -4.95 -14.99 -2.38
C VAL A 281 -3.52 -14.62 -2.76
N GLN A 282 -2.92 -13.65 -2.07
CA GLN A 282 -1.55 -13.21 -2.33
C GLN A 282 -0.53 -14.31 -2.04
N SER A 283 -0.65 -15.02 -0.91
CA SER A 283 0.22 -16.14 -0.55
C SER A 283 0.20 -17.21 -1.64
N PHE A 284 -0.99 -17.59 -2.10
CA PHE A 284 -1.13 -18.58 -3.16
C PHE A 284 -0.52 -18.13 -4.50
N MET A 285 -0.68 -16.84 -4.84
CA MET A 285 -0.09 -16.29 -6.09
C MET A 285 1.43 -16.17 -6.01
N GLN A 286 2.01 -15.96 -4.84
CA GLN A 286 3.47 -15.94 -4.64
C GLN A 286 4.10 -17.33 -4.80
N GLU A 287 3.41 -18.40 -4.41
CA GLU A 287 3.89 -19.78 -4.60
C GLU A 287 3.92 -20.20 -6.08
N LYS A 288 3.18 -19.49 -6.95
CA LYS A 288 3.12 -19.77 -8.40
C LYS A 288 4.21 -19.10 -9.22
N GLN A 289 4.85 -18.09 -8.68
CA GLN A 289 5.94 -17.34 -9.33
C GLN A 289 7.29 -17.98 -9.06
#